data_d5e20653e01b1f3f5d3b32330bd3dcf1
#
_entry.id   d5e20653e01b1f3f5d3b32330bd3dcf1
#
_cell.length_a   1.000
_cell.length_b   1.000
_cell.length_c   1.000
_cell.angle_alpha   90.00
_cell.angle_beta   90.00
_cell.angle_gamma   90.00
#
_symmetry.space_group_name_H-M   'P 1'
#
loop_
_entity.id
_entity.type
_entity.pdbx_description
1 polymer ?
#
loop_
_entity_poly.entity_id
_entity_poly.type
_entity_poly.pdbx_seq_one_letter_code
_entity_poly.pdbx_strand_id
1 'polypeptide(L)'
;MKCLKSKLNCLKPHVKFFGGWGAIAAGLWLTVAPAPAPASTLPTPAAQTAPANACALFLSRLPGVGPQRCAAAQLVPSGARSQQGRPLFWRDIHTPASVQTTAGHALAPLRVLVVGAIHGDELTSASLALHWIGLAEKMQTMGQAVHWRFIPVLNPDGFLAKKPSRVNARGVDLNRNFNTPQWQRDAPIYWEKRTRKDPRRWPGPAPLSESESQFLHTQMDTFEPQLVVSIHAPYGVLDFDGPHEPPQRLGRLRLDRVGVFPGSLGHYGGVQQGMPVVTIELDHALKMPRDAEVRSMWSDLLRWMDARLLHSPDTPAPLPQAKNHRPSTAK
;
A
#
# COMPACT_ATOMS: atom_id res chain seq x y z
N MET A 1 -11.60 -26.39 51.49
CA MET A 1 -11.68 -27.82 51.81
C MET A 1 -11.64 -28.64 50.54
N LYS A 2 -10.80 -29.65 50.58
CA LYS A 2 -10.52 -30.80 49.70
C LYS A 2 -9.68 -30.56 48.44
N CYS A 3 -8.44 -30.86 48.71
CA CYS A 3 -7.34 -31.30 47.87
C CYS A 3 -7.63 -32.65 47.22
N LEU A 4 -7.20 -32.93 45.99
CA LEU A 4 -6.76 -34.28 45.63
C LEU A 4 -5.61 -34.21 44.62
N LYS A 5 -4.56 -34.92 44.97
CA LYS A 5 -3.24 -35.13 44.40
C LYS A 5 -3.23 -36.22 43.36
N SER A 6 -2.11 -36.23 42.62
CA SER A 6 -1.32 -37.35 42.05
C SER A 6 -1.63 -37.71 40.58
N LYS A 7 -0.65 -38.06 39.69
CA LYS A 7 0.64 -38.75 39.87
C LYS A 7 1.57 -38.48 38.67
N LEU A 8 2.86 -38.30 38.94
CA LEU A 8 3.98 -38.47 38.01
C LEU A 8 4.12 -39.94 37.56
N ASN A 9 4.57 -40.15 36.34
CA ASN A 9 5.36 -41.33 36.01
C ASN A 9 6.47 -40.94 35.02
N CYS A 10 7.71 -41.04 35.54
CA CYS A 10 8.95 -41.07 34.78
C CYS A 10 9.22 -42.47 34.23
N LEU A 11 9.63 -42.60 32.99
CA LEU A 11 10.25 -43.80 32.45
C LEU A 11 11.61 -43.43 31.83
N LYS A 12 12.67 -44.01 32.40
CA LYS A 12 14.05 -43.99 31.93
C LYS A 12 14.27 -45.14 30.91
N PRO A 13 15.12 -45.01 29.91
CA PRO A 13 15.53 -46.09 29.06
C PRO A 13 16.78 -46.78 29.65
N HIS A 14 16.76 -48.11 29.68
CA HIS A 14 17.89 -49.00 29.99
C HIS A 14 18.78 -49.19 28.78
N VAL A 15 20.09 -48.97 28.96
CA VAL A 15 21.18 -49.39 28.05
C VAL A 15 21.61 -50.79 28.48
N LYS A 16 21.64 -51.75 27.57
CA LYS A 16 22.32 -53.04 27.75
C LYS A 16 23.53 -53.10 26.82
N PHE A 17 24.71 -53.22 27.46
CA PHE A 17 25.94 -53.66 26.81
C PHE A 17 25.93 -55.21 26.73
N PHE A 18 26.28 -55.72 25.52
CA PHE A 18 26.75 -57.09 25.38
C PHE A 18 28.07 -57.07 24.60
N GLY A 19 29.12 -57.55 25.24
CA GLY A 19 30.39 -57.82 24.62
C GLY A 19 30.39 -59.23 23.98
N GLY A 20 31.10 -59.41 22.91
CA GLY A 20 31.32 -60.67 22.30
C GLY A 20 32.57 -60.64 21.38
N TRP A 21 33.55 -61.42 21.74
CA TRP A 21 34.82 -61.63 21.03
C TRP A 21 34.63 -62.61 19.86
N GLY A 22 35.41 -62.39 18.77
CA GLY A 22 35.71 -63.55 17.93
C GLY A 22 35.93 -63.27 16.44
N ALA A 23 37.18 -63.63 16.04
CA ALA A 23 37.60 -64.15 14.76
C ALA A 23 38.03 -63.18 13.65
N ILE A 24 39.34 -63.15 13.42
CA ILE A 24 40.05 -62.59 12.27
C ILE A 24 39.88 -63.55 11.07
N ALA A 25 39.26 -63.07 10.00
CA ALA A 25 39.28 -63.72 8.70
C ALA A 25 39.93 -62.76 7.67
N ALA A 26 41.08 -63.16 7.13
CA ALA A 26 41.76 -62.48 6.05
C ALA A 26 40.96 -62.62 4.74
N GLY A 27 40.32 -61.58 4.29
CA GLY A 27 39.60 -61.51 3.01
C GLY A 27 40.34 -60.66 2.00
N LEU A 28 40.64 -61.21 0.82
CA LEU A 28 41.18 -60.52 -0.34
C LEU A 28 40.27 -59.32 -0.71
N TRP A 29 40.85 -58.14 -0.71
CA TRP A 29 40.15 -56.91 -1.20
C TRP A 29 40.35 -56.86 -2.73
N LEU A 30 39.26 -57.15 -3.46
CA LEU A 30 39.11 -56.74 -4.86
C LEU A 30 38.70 -55.27 -4.84
N THR A 31 39.55 -54.36 -5.28
CA THR A 31 39.26 -52.98 -5.48
C THR A 31 38.35 -52.82 -6.70
N VAL A 32 37.06 -52.69 -6.47
CA VAL A 32 36.10 -52.22 -7.49
C VAL A 32 36.19 -50.69 -7.54
N ALA A 33 36.64 -50.15 -8.66
CA ALA A 33 36.65 -48.72 -8.90
C ALA A 33 35.22 -48.20 -8.91
N PRO A 34 34.90 -47.06 -8.22
CA PRO A 34 33.57 -46.51 -8.26
C PRO A 34 33.23 -45.95 -9.65
N ALA A 35 32.06 -46.31 -10.16
CA ALA A 35 31.53 -45.74 -11.39
C ALA A 35 31.39 -44.21 -11.27
N PRO A 36 31.66 -43.43 -12.34
CA PRO A 36 31.47 -41.99 -12.30
C PRO A 36 30.02 -41.66 -12.03
N ALA A 37 29.78 -40.80 -11.01
CA ALA A 37 28.46 -40.27 -10.69
C ALA A 37 27.86 -39.52 -11.89
N PRO A 38 26.55 -39.64 -12.17
CA PRO A 38 25.92 -38.89 -13.24
C PRO A 38 26.09 -37.38 -12.95
N ALA A 39 26.53 -36.64 -13.97
CA ALA A 39 26.67 -35.20 -13.90
C ALA A 39 25.35 -34.58 -13.49
N SER A 40 25.32 -33.92 -12.32
CA SER A 40 24.18 -33.10 -11.90
C SER A 40 23.98 -31.99 -12.92
N THR A 41 22.94 -32.12 -13.73
CA THR A 41 22.44 -31.00 -14.55
C THR A 41 22.02 -29.90 -13.63
N LEU A 42 22.75 -28.78 -13.61
CA LEU A 42 22.33 -27.54 -12.96
C LEU A 42 20.94 -27.17 -13.47
N PRO A 43 20.00 -26.79 -12.60
CA PRO A 43 18.68 -26.35 -13.04
C PRO A 43 18.85 -25.15 -13.98
N THR A 44 18.29 -25.27 -15.17
CA THR A 44 18.19 -24.18 -16.14
C THR A 44 17.63 -22.94 -15.39
N PRO A 45 18.25 -21.74 -15.54
CA PRO A 45 17.72 -20.52 -14.92
C PRO A 45 16.26 -20.38 -15.33
N ALA A 46 15.38 -20.25 -14.33
CA ALA A 46 13.96 -20.01 -14.57
C ALA A 46 13.83 -18.88 -15.57
N ALA A 47 13.09 -19.10 -16.66
CA ALA A 47 12.83 -18.10 -17.68
C ALA A 47 12.41 -16.80 -17.01
N GLN A 48 13.18 -15.74 -17.18
CA GLN A 48 12.84 -14.40 -16.68
C GLN A 48 11.52 -14.04 -17.33
N THR A 49 10.43 -14.15 -16.60
CA THR A 49 9.11 -13.68 -17.04
C THR A 49 9.25 -12.21 -17.38
N ALA A 50 8.85 -11.82 -18.60
CA ALA A 50 8.83 -10.42 -19.01
C ALA A 50 8.19 -9.56 -17.93
N PRO A 51 8.71 -8.34 -17.65
CA PRO A 51 8.17 -7.49 -16.61
C PRO A 51 6.67 -7.31 -16.81
N ALA A 52 5.89 -7.46 -15.74
CA ALA A 52 4.44 -7.33 -15.80
C ALA A 52 4.06 -5.96 -16.37
N ASN A 53 3.17 -5.94 -17.36
CA ASN A 53 2.69 -4.72 -18.01
C ASN A 53 1.37 -4.28 -17.41
N ALA A 54 1.36 -3.13 -16.73
CA ALA A 54 0.16 -2.58 -16.10
C ALA A 54 -1.01 -2.36 -17.08
N CYS A 55 -0.73 -1.89 -18.29
CA CYS A 55 -1.76 -1.65 -19.30
C CYS A 55 -2.38 -2.96 -19.82
N ALA A 56 -1.59 -4.02 -19.97
CA ALA A 56 -2.12 -5.33 -20.33
C ALA A 56 -3.10 -5.86 -19.27
N LEU A 57 -2.89 -5.49 -18.00
CA LEU A 57 -3.76 -5.93 -16.89
C LEU A 57 -4.99 -5.02 -16.75
N PHE A 58 -4.83 -3.70 -16.78
CA PHE A 58 -5.86 -2.79 -16.26
C PHE A 58 -6.66 -2.06 -17.34
N LEU A 59 -6.14 -1.92 -18.59
CA LEU A 59 -6.72 -1.01 -19.60
C LEU A 59 -8.21 -1.29 -19.87
N SER A 60 -8.62 -2.55 -19.92
CA SER A 60 -10.03 -2.93 -20.16
C SER A 60 -10.99 -2.50 -19.05
N ARG A 61 -10.45 -2.08 -17.90
CA ARG A 61 -11.21 -1.66 -16.72
C ARG A 61 -11.11 -0.17 -16.42
N LEU A 62 -10.35 0.61 -17.20
CA LEU A 62 -10.07 2.02 -16.98
C LEU A 62 -11.01 2.92 -17.79
N PRO A 63 -12.12 3.46 -17.22
CA PRO A 63 -13.03 4.33 -17.96
C PRO A 63 -12.30 5.58 -18.47
N GLY A 64 -12.49 5.96 -19.72
CA GLY A 64 -11.91 7.19 -20.30
C GLY A 64 -10.39 7.20 -20.45
N VAL A 65 -9.72 6.03 -20.34
CA VAL A 65 -8.29 5.87 -20.57
C VAL A 65 -8.07 5.04 -21.84
N GLY A 66 -7.48 5.66 -22.86
CA GLY A 66 -7.06 4.96 -24.08
C GLY A 66 -5.67 4.32 -23.96
N PRO A 67 -5.29 3.44 -24.91
CA PRO A 67 -4.00 2.75 -24.91
C PRO A 67 -2.80 3.69 -24.80
N GLN A 68 -2.83 4.82 -25.53
CA GLN A 68 -1.74 5.80 -25.53
C GLN A 68 -1.54 6.43 -24.15
N ARG A 69 -2.63 6.82 -23.47
CA ARG A 69 -2.53 7.39 -22.11
C ARG A 69 -2.04 6.37 -21.10
N CYS A 70 -2.52 5.14 -21.20
CA CYS A 70 -2.05 4.08 -20.34
C CYS A 70 -0.55 3.83 -20.51
N ALA A 71 -0.08 3.71 -21.75
CA ALA A 71 1.34 3.50 -22.06
C ALA A 71 2.21 4.70 -21.62
N ALA A 72 1.73 5.93 -21.85
CA ALA A 72 2.41 7.15 -21.42
C ALA A 72 2.57 7.26 -19.89
N ALA A 73 1.70 6.64 -19.11
CA ALA A 73 1.83 6.64 -17.65
C ALA A 73 3.07 5.89 -17.15
N GLN A 74 3.68 5.04 -17.98
CA GLN A 74 4.95 4.33 -17.67
C GLN A 74 4.98 3.70 -16.28
N LEU A 75 3.89 3.03 -15.90
CA LEU A 75 3.78 2.37 -14.62
C LEU A 75 4.79 1.22 -14.52
N VAL A 76 5.53 1.18 -13.42
CA VAL A 76 6.51 0.13 -13.14
C VAL A 76 6.05 -0.78 -12.01
N PRO A 77 6.39 -2.08 -12.01
CA PRO A 77 6.10 -2.96 -10.88
C PRO A 77 6.82 -2.48 -9.63
N SER A 78 6.10 -2.42 -8.52
CA SER A 78 6.66 -2.01 -7.22
C SER A 78 7.46 -3.12 -6.51
N GLY A 79 7.37 -4.35 -6.99
CA GLY A 79 7.85 -5.56 -6.32
C GLY A 79 6.80 -6.18 -5.39
N ALA A 80 5.84 -5.40 -4.89
CA ALA A 80 4.76 -5.91 -4.05
C ALA A 80 3.66 -6.61 -4.87
N ARG A 81 2.90 -7.46 -4.20
CA ARG A 81 1.82 -8.26 -4.79
C ARG A 81 0.58 -8.22 -3.91
N SER A 82 -0.59 -8.30 -4.55
CA SER A 82 -1.88 -8.47 -3.89
C SER A 82 -2.02 -9.87 -3.26
N GLN A 83 -3.13 -10.10 -2.56
CA GLN A 83 -3.45 -11.41 -1.97
C GLN A 83 -3.51 -12.55 -3.01
N GLN A 84 -3.89 -12.27 -4.26
CA GLN A 84 -3.88 -13.24 -5.36
C GLN A 84 -2.57 -13.21 -6.18
N GLY A 85 -1.53 -12.56 -5.68
CA GLY A 85 -0.22 -12.51 -6.35
C GLY A 85 -0.15 -11.56 -7.54
N ARG A 86 -1.17 -10.70 -7.78
CA ARG A 86 -1.11 -9.69 -8.84
C ARG A 86 -0.13 -8.59 -8.48
N PRO A 87 0.71 -8.11 -9.42
CA PRO A 87 1.66 -7.05 -9.15
C PRO A 87 0.95 -5.73 -8.85
N LEU A 88 1.49 -4.99 -7.88
CA LEU A 88 1.16 -3.59 -7.64
C LEU A 88 2.12 -2.70 -8.43
N PHE A 89 1.59 -1.61 -8.97
CA PHE A 89 2.35 -0.70 -9.82
C PHE A 89 2.35 0.71 -9.27
N TRP A 90 3.42 1.43 -9.54
CA TRP A 90 3.54 2.85 -9.22
C TRP A 90 4.20 3.64 -10.35
N ARG A 91 4.19 4.97 -10.22
CA ARG A 91 4.95 5.91 -11.03
C ARG A 91 5.47 7.03 -10.16
N ASP A 92 6.78 7.28 -10.22
CA ASP A 92 7.43 8.44 -9.59
C ASP A 92 7.67 9.52 -10.65
N ILE A 93 7.35 10.78 -10.32
CA ILE A 93 7.57 11.95 -11.17
C ILE A 93 8.18 13.05 -10.32
N HIS A 94 9.24 13.68 -10.83
CA HIS A 94 9.92 14.79 -10.19
C HIS A 94 9.64 16.07 -10.96
N THR A 95 8.99 17.05 -10.31
CA THR A 95 8.77 18.39 -10.82
C THR A 95 9.78 19.33 -10.17
N PRO A 96 10.66 19.98 -10.93
CA PRO A 96 11.68 20.90 -10.36
C PRO A 96 11.04 22.16 -9.78
N ALA A 97 11.79 22.84 -8.89
CA ALA A 97 11.42 24.16 -8.37
C ALA A 97 11.56 25.23 -9.47
N SER A 98 10.66 26.21 -9.49
CA SER A 98 10.75 27.38 -10.37
C SER A 98 11.69 28.46 -9.84
N VAL A 99 11.91 28.50 -8.54
CA VAL A 99 12.74 29.51 -7.84
C VAL A 99 13.86 28.79 -7.10
N GLN A 100 15.11 29.20 -7.37
CA GLN A 100 16.24 28.84 -6.52
C GLN A 100 16.23 29.79 -5.33
N THR A 101 16.27 29.26 -4.10
CA THR A 101 16.33 30.11 -2.91
C THR A 101 17.63 30.91 -2.92
N THR A 102 17.52 32.20 -2.64
CA THR A 102 18.67 33.17 -2.58
C THR A 102 19.75 32.78 -1.55
N ALA A 103 19.48 31.81 -0.68
CA ALA A 103 20.40 31.31 0.34
C ALA A 103 21.24 30.10 -0.10
N GLY A 104 21.14 29.66 -1.37
CA GLY A 104 21.94 28.53 -1.87
C GLY A 104 21.57 27.14 -1.34
N HIS A 105 20.54 27.03 -0.48
CA HIS A 105 20.04 25.75 0.01
C HIS A 105 18.75 25.40 -0.71
N ALA A 106 18.80 24.39 -1.58
CA ALA A 106 17.58 23.85 -2.18
C ALA A 106 16.72 23.21 -1.08
N LEU A 107 15.47 23.64 -0.97
CA LEU A 107 14.50 22.97 -0.11
C LEU A 107 14.30 21.52 -0.59
N ALA A 108 14.18 20.58 0.35
CA ALA A 108 13.84 19.20 0.00
C ALA A 108 12.52 19.17 -0.79
N PRO A 109 12.36 18.29 -1.79
CA PRO A 109 11.13 18.18 -2.54
C PRO A 109 9.93 17.86 -1.65
N LEU A 110 8.78 18.53 -1.87
CA LEU A 110 7.51 18.13 -1.28
C LEU A 110 7.12 16.74 -1.83
N ARG A 111 6.92 15.77 -0.96
CA ARG A 111 6.54 14.41 -1.35
C ARG A 111 5.02 14.24 -1.28
N VAL A 112 4.42 13.87 -2.42
CA VAL A 112 2.98 13.68 -2.57
C VAL A 112 2.69 12.25 -3.02
N LEU A 113 1.88 11.54 -2.24
CA LEU A 113 1.43 10.18 -2.54
C LEU A 113 -0.01 10.22 -3.05
N VAL A 114 -0.24 9.77 -4.28
CA VAL A 114 -1.58 9.70 -4.91
C VAL A 114 -2.01 8.25 -5.04
N VAL A 115 -3.14 7.89 -4.44
CA VAL A 115 -3.65 6.52 -4.39
C VAL A 115 -5.03 6.45 -5.05
N GLY A 116 -5.19 5.56 -6.02
CA GLY A 116 -6.46 5.21 -6.62
C GLY A 116 -6.84 3.76 -6.35
N ALA A 117 -8.09 3.43 -6.57
CA ALA A 117 -8.68 2.10 -6.46
C ALA A 117 -8.23 1.31 -5.21
N ILE A 118 -8.25 1.95 -4.04
CA ILE A 118 -8.24 1.24 -2.76
C ILE A 118 -9.50 0.38 -2.64
N HIS A 119 -10.61 0.85 -3.22
CA HIS A 119 -11.80 0.06 -3.49
C HIS A 119 -11.82 -0.33 -4.98
N GLY A 120 -11.84 -1.63 -5.24
CA GLY A 120 -11.67 -2.13 -6.61
C GLY A 120 -12.87 -1.87 -7.53
N ASP A 121 -14.04 -1.50 -7.02
CA ASP A 121 -15.22 -1.14 -7.81
C ASP A 121 -15.33 0.36 -8.14
N GLU A 122 -14.39 1.16 -7.70
CA GLU A 122 -14.31 2.61 -7.96
C GLU A 122 -13.35 2.89 -9.14
N LEU A 123 -13.72 2.40 -10.35
CA LEU A 123 -12.80 2.35 -11.50
C LEU A 123 -12.30 3.73 -11.95
N THR A 124 -13.13 4.78 -11.79
CA THR A 124 -12.77 6.15 -12.16
C THR A 124 -11.66 6.71 -11.28
N SER A 125 -11.48 6.22 -10.07
CA SER A 125 -10.40 6.64 -9.18
C SER A 125 -9.01 6.29 -9.74
N ALA A 126 -8.88 5.08 -10.29
CA ALA A 126 -7.67 4.66 -11.01
C ALA A 126 -7.45 5.49 -12.29
N SER A 127 -8.52 5.73 -13.04
CA SER A 127 -8.46 6.53 -14.25
C SER A 127 -8.04 7.97 -13.98
N LEU A 128 -8.55 8.60 -12.91
CA LEU A 128 -8.15 9.97 -12.52
C LEU A 128 -6.65 10.02 -12.18
N ALA A 129 -6.15 9.04 -11.43
CA ALA A 129 -4.72 8.96 -11.13
C ALA A 129 -3.87 8.89 -12.41
N LEU A 130 -4.28 8.10 -13.40
CA LEU A 130 -3.59 8.03 -14.71
C LEU A 130 -3.66 9.34 -15.51
N HIS A 131 -4.78 10.05 -15.46
CA HIS A 131 -4.89 11.38 -16.06
C HIS A 131 -3.94 12.37 -15.39
N TRP A 132 -3.83 12.32 -14.06
CA TRP A 132 -2.96 13.21 -13.29
C TRP A 132 -1.48 12.90 -13.46
N ILE A 133 -1.09 11.65 -13.67
CA ILE A 133 0.28 11.31 -14.14
C ILE A 133 0.63 12.14 -15.37
N GLY A 134 -0.21 12.14 -16.40
CA GLY A 134 0.05 12.91 -17.61
C GLY A 134 0.00 14.44 -17.43
N LEU A 135 -0.67 14.95 -16.40
CA LEU A 135 -0.62 16.37 -16.02
C LEU A 135 0.68 16.69 -15.27
N ALA A 136 1.09 15.83 -14.32
CA ALA A 136 2.34 15.99 -13.58
C ALA A 136 3.57 15.95 -14.49
N GLU A 137 3.60 15.05 -15.49
CA GLU A 137 4.69 14.95 -16.47
C GLU A 137 4.82 16.20 -17.36
N LYS A 138 3.71 16.89 -17.60
CA LYS A 138 3.70 18.14 -18.41
C LYS A 138 4.03 19.37 -17.60
N MET A 139 4.10 19.26 -16.28
CA MET A 139 4.49 20.39 -15.44
C MET A 139 5.98 20.67 -15.59
N GLN A 140 6.31 21.90 -15.97
CA GLN A 140 7.69 22.31 -16.09
C GLN A 140 8.30 22.61 -14.74
N THR A 141 7.61 23.38 -13.88
CA THR A 141 8.09 23.79 -12.56
C THR A 141 6.94 24.01 -11.60
N MET A 142 7.21 23.96 -10.30
CA MET A 142 6.39 24.48 -9.21
C MET A 142 7.19 25.45 -8.35
N GLY A 143 6.55 26.17 -7.43
CA GLY A 143 7.21 27.05 -6.46
C GLY A 143 8.36 26.35 -5.74
N GLN A 144 8.13 25.13 -5.27
CA GLN A 144 9.12 24.20 -4.73
C GLN A 144 9.18 22.93 -5.58
N ALA A 145 10.29 22.20 -5.57
CA ALA A 145 10.35 20.86 -6.19
C ALA A 145 9.33 19.93 -5.55
N VAL A 146 8.70 19.10 -6.37
CA VAL A 146 7.72 18.10 -5.91
C VAL A 146 8.12 16.72 -6.42
N HIS A 147 8.11 15.75 -5.50
CA HIS A 147 8.23 14.34 -5.83
C HIS A 147 6.85 13.68 -5.68
N TRP A 148 6.25 13.37 -6.81
CA TRP A 148 4.99 12.66 -6.90
C TRP A 148 5.21 11.15 -6.93
N ARG A 149 4.47 10.40 -6.11
CA ARG A 149 4.32 8.95 -6.25
C ARG A 149 2.87 8.61 -6.48
N PHE A 150 2.58 7.97 -7.61
CA PHE A 150 1.24 7.52 -7.97
C PHE A 150 1.12 6.01 -7.83
N ILE A 151 0.05 5.54 -7.18
CA ILE A 151 -0.37 4.14 -7.09
C ILE A 151 -1.80 4.08 -7.63
N PRO A 152 -2.00 3.94 -8.96
CA PRO A 152 -3.35 4.06 -9.55
C PRO A 152 -4.31 2.94 -9.14
N VAL A 153 -3.81 1.73 -8.87
CA VAL A 153 -4.63 0.57 -8.49
C VAL A 153 -4.02 -0.10 -7.27
N LEU A 154 -4.51 0.23 -6.08
CA LEU A 154 -4.05 -0.39 -4.84
C LEU A 154 -4.66 -1.78 -4.63
N ASN A 155 -5.91 -2.00 -5.06
CA ASN A 155 -6.65 -3.25 -4.94
C ASN A 155 -6.85 -3.93 -6.30
N PRO A 156 -5.81 -4.53 -6.90
CA PRO A 156 -5.94 -5.16 -8.21
C PRO A 156 -6.85 -6.38 -8.20
N ASP A 157 -7.03 -7.05 -7.07
CA ASP A 157 -7.89 -8.22 -6.95
C ASP A 157 -9.37 -7.84 -7.04
N GLY A 158 -9.79 -6.83 -6.29
CA GLY A 158 -11.13 -6.28 -6.39
C GLY A 158 -11.39 -5.60 -7.75
N PHE A 159 -10.40 -4.87 -8.28
CA PHE A 159 -10.48 -4.15 -9.54
C PHE A 159 -10.69 -5.08 -10.76
N LEU A 160 -9.98 -6.21 -10.79
CA LEU A 160 -10.00 -7.19 -11.87
C LEU A 160 -10.98 -8.34 -11.64
N ALA A 161 -11.70 -8.35 -10.53
CA ALA A 161 -12.74 -9.36 -10.29
C ALA A 161 -13.74 -9.38 -11.45
N LYS A 162 -14.38 -10.54 -11.71
CA LYS A 162 -15.41 -10.67 -12.76
C LYS A 162 -16.46 -9.55 -12.65
N LYS A 163 -16.95 -9.31 -11.44
CA LYS A 163 -17.70 -8.12 -11.04
C LYS A 163 -16.77 -7.33 -10.11
N PRO A 164 -16.33 -6.11 -10.47
CA PRO A 164 -15.49 -5.31 -9.62
C PRO A 164 -16.03 -5.21 -8.19
N SER A 165 -15.15 -5.30 -7.22
CA SER A 165 -15.50 -5.39 -5.80
C SER A 165 -14.78 -4.32 -4.99
N ARG A 166 -15.49 -3.73 -4.03
CA ARG A 166 -14.90 -2.81 -3.07
C ARG A 166 -13.75 -3.45 -2.30
N VAL A 167 -13.96 -4.67 -1.82
CA VAL A 167 -13.03 -5.41 -0.99
C VAL A 167 -11.97 -6.16 -1.82
N ASN A 168 -10.88 -6.56 -1.18
CA ASN A 168 -9.84 -7.36 -1.82
C ASN A 168 -10.26 -8.85 -1.96
N ALA A 169 -9.33 -9.72 -2.36
CA ALA A 169 -9.60 -11.15 -2.57
C ALA A 169 -10.02 -11.91 -1.30
N ARG A 170 -9.68 -11.39 -0.12
CA ARG A 170 -10.08 -11.98 1.18
C ARG A 170 -11.36 -11.38 1.74
N GLY A 171 -12.02 -10.49 1.01
CA GLY A 171 -13.24 -9.83 1.43
C GLY A 171 -12.99 -8.67 2.41
N VAL A 172 -11.75 -8.16 2.51
CA VAL A 172 -11.38 -7.08 3.42
C VAL A 172 -11.53 -5.72 2.74
N ASP A 173 -12.18 -4.77 3.41
CA ASP A 173 -12.17 -3.35 3.05
C ASP A 173 -10.80 -2.76 3.44
N LEU A 174 -9.93 -2.54 2.45
CA LEU A 174 -8.57 -2.05 2.67
C LEU A 174 -8.57 -0.67 3.36
N ASN A 175 -9.62 0.16 3.13
CA ASN A 175 -9.79 1.44 3.81
C ASN A 175 -10.44 1.30 5.20
N ARG A 176 -10.33 0.14 5.82
CA ARG A 176 -10.66 -0.20 7.22
C ARG A 176 -9.56 -1.04 7.88
N ASN A 177 -8.45 -1.28 7.15
CA ASN A 177 -7.42 -2.23 7.57
C ASN A 177 -6.11 -1.57 8.04
N PHE A 178 -6.04 -0.22 8.11
CA PHE A 178 -4.86 0.48 8.66
C PHE A 178 -4.80 0.39 10.19
N ASN A 179 -3.58 0.40 10.73
CA ASN A 179 -3.32 0.31 12.17
C ASN A 179 -3.61 1.66 12.88
N THR A 180 -4.88 1.97 13.06
CA THR A 180 -5.31 3.15 13.83
C THR A 180 -5.36 2.86 15.32
N PRO A 181 -5.33 3.88 16.21
CA PRO A 181 -5.42 3.68 17.65
C PRO A 181 -6.63 2.81 18.03
N GLN A 182 -6.39 1.84 18.90
CA GLN A 182 -7.41 0.91 19.41
C GLN A 182 -8.19 0.13 18.33
N TRP A 183 -7.59 -0.08 17.16
CA TRP A 183 -8.22 -0.75 16.03
C TRP A 183 -8.85 -2.11 16.43
N GLN A 184 -8.16 -2.92 17.25
CA GLN A 184 -8.64 -4.25 17.69
C GLN A 184 -9.98 -4.18 18.42
N ARG A 185 -10.24 -3.07 19.13
CA ARG A 185 -11.51 -2.81 19.80
C ARG A 185 -12.52 -2.15 18.86
N ASP A 186 -12.10 -1.08 18.20
CA ASP A 186 -13.02 -0.13 17.56
C ASP A 186 -13.47 -0.58 16.17
N ALA A 187 -12.59 -1.19 15.37
CA ALA A 187 -12.94 -1.58 14.01
C ALA A 187 -13.99 -2.73 13.96
N PRO A 188 -13.89 -3.80 14.76
CA PRO A 188 -14.93 -4.81 14.84
C PRO A 188 -16.26 -4.26 15.37
N ILE A 189 -16.23 -3.43 16.42
CA ILE A 189 -17.45 -2.80 16.97
C ILE A 189 -18.12 -1.90 15.93
N TYR A 190 -17.34 -1.07 15.23
CA TYR A 190 -17.85 -0.23 14.15
C TYR A 190 -18.52 -1.07 13.05
N TRP A 191 -17.83 -2.13 12.59
CA TRP A 191 -18.37 -3.03 11.58
C TRP A 191 -19.67 -3.69 12.03
N GLU A 192 -19.72 -4.20 13.26
CA GLU A 192 -20.94 -4.83 13.79
C GLU A 192 -22.09 -3.84 13.98
N LYS A 193 -21.82 -2.75 14.73
CA LYS A 193 -22.89 -1.88 15.23
C LYS A 193 -23.30 -0.79 14.24
N ARG A 194 -22.34 -0.23 13.51
CA ARG A 194 -22.60 0.91 12.61
C ARG A 194 -22.89 0.44 11.19
N THR A 195 -22.21 -0.60 10.71
CA THR A 195 -22.41 -1.12 9.35
C THR A 195 -23.32 -2.35 9.29
N ARG A 196 -23.79 -2.86 10.44
CA ARG A 196 -24.63 -4.06 10.55
C ARG A 196 -23.97 -5.27 9.88
N LYS A 197 -22.68 -5.45 10.06
CA LYS A 197 -21.86 -6.51 9.46
C LYS A 197 -21.90 -6.53 7.92
N ASP A 198 -22.06 -5.36 7.29
CA ASP A 198 -21.96 -5.26 5.83
C ASP A 198 -20.63 -5.90 5.37
N PRO A 199 -20.65 -6.97 4.57
CA PRO A 199 -19.43 -7.66 4.12
C PRO A 199 -18.53 -6.77 3.28
N ARG A 200 -19.06 -5.72 2.65
CA ARG A 200 -18.29 -4.74 1.91
C ARG A 200 -17.46 -3.80 2.81
N ARG A 201 -17.66 -3.85 4.12
CA ARG A 201 -17.00 -2.98 5.10
C ARG A 201 -16.26 -3.75 6.19
N TRP A 202 -16.01 -5.03 5.94
CA TRP A 202 -15.27 -5.87 6.89
C TRP A 202 -13.82 -5.40 7.00
N PRO A 203 -13.33 -5.08 8.22
CA PRO A 203 -11.99 -4.51 8.42
C PRO A 203 -10.86 -5.55 8.34
N GLY A 204 -11.18 -6.84 8.22
CA GLY A 204 -10.23 -7.93 8.28
C GLY A 204 -10.03 -8.49 9.70
N PRO A 205 -9.18 -9.52 9.86
CA PRO A 205 -8.96 -10.19 11.14
C PRO A 205 -8.02 -9.41 12.08
N ALA A 206 -7.16 -8.55 11.53
CA ALA A 206 -6.21 -7.73 12.26
C ALA A 206 -5.87 -6.48 11.45
N PRO A 207 -5.36 -5.39 12.07
CA PRO A 207 -4.85 -4.26 11.33
C PRO A 207 -3.66 -4.69 10.46
N LEU A 208 -3.58 -4.16 9.25
CA LEU A 208 -2.55 -4.50 8.28
C LEU A 208 -2.47 -6.01 7.98
N SER A 209 -3.59 -6.73 8.04
CA SER A 209 -3.64 -8.16 7.68
C SER A 209 -3.50 -8.41 6.18
N GLU A 210 -3.68 -7.37 5.35
CA GLU A 210 -3.71 -7.50 3.90
C GLU A 210 -2.42 -6.96 3.27
N SER A 211 -1.89 -7.67 2.26
CA SER A 211 -0.65 -7.29 1.58
C SER A 211 -0.73 -5.90 0.93
N GLU A 212 -1.91 -5.54 0.42
CA GLU A 212 -2.15 -4.24 -0.20
C GLU A 212 -2.11 -3.10 0.83
N SER A 213 -2.71 -3.27 2.00
CA SER A 213 -2.64 -2.27 3.07
C SER A 213 -1.25 -2.20 3.70
N GLN A 214 -0.55 -3.34 3.86
CA GLN A 214 0.87 -3.37 4.26
C GLN A 214 1.75 -2.62 3.26
N PHE A 215 1.54 -2.84 1.96
CA PHE A 215 2.28 -2.12 0.92
C PHE A 215 2.08 -0.61 1.04
N LEU A 216 0.83 -0.13 1.11
CA LEU A 216 0.57 1.31 1.23
C LEU A 216 1.13 1.89 2.53
N HIS A 217 1.00 1.17 3.65
CA HIS A 217 1.61 1.54 4.93
C HIS A 217 3.13 1.69 4.79
N THR A 218 3.81 0.70 4.18
CA THR A 218 5.26 0.78 3.91
C THR A 218 5.61 1.98 3.02
N GLN A 219 4.77 2.31 2.01
CA GLN A 219 4.99 3.50 1.20
C GLN A 219 4.87 4.79 2.03
N MET A 220 3.92 4.86 2.96
CA MET A 220 3.79 6.01 3.85
C MET A 220 5.01 6.13 4.77
N ASP A 221 5.53 5.03 5.29
CA ASP A 221 6.70 5.02 6.18
C ASP A 221 8.02 5.30 5.47
N THR A 222 8.21 4.80 4.23
CA THR A 222 9.51 4.89 3.53
C THR A 222 9.60 6.07 2.57
N PHE A 223 8.50 6.43 1.94
CA PHE A 223 8.42 7.61 1.08
C PHE A 223 8.19 8.89 1.90
N GLU A 224 7.64 8.76 3.14
CA GLU A 224 7.34 9.86 4.06
C GLU A 224 6.63 11.02 3.37
N PRO A 225 5.44 10.80 2.77
CA PRO A 225 4.73 11.86 2.06
C PRO A 225 4.28 12.95 3.02
N GLN A 226 4.30 14.18 2.55
CA GLN A 226 3.77 15.35 3.28
C GLN A 226 2.33 15.65 2.86
N LEU A 227 1.82 14.93 1.87
CA LEU A 227 0.43 14.93 1.44
C LEU A 227 0.07 13.57 0.87
N VAL A 228 -1.07 13.05 1.28
CA VAL A 228 -1.72 11.90 0.62
C VAL A 228 -2.97 12.39 -0.10
N VAL A 229 -3.14 12.00 -1.36
CA VAL A 229 -4.38 12.18 -2.11
C VAL A 229 -5.01 10.81 -2.33
N SER A 230 -6.15 10.56 -1.71
CA SER A 230 -6.93 9.33 -1.82
C SER A 230 -8.10 9.55 -2.76
N ILE A 231 -8.14 8.82 -3.87
CA ILE A 231 -9.18 8.99 -4.89
C ILE A 231 -10.20 7.87 -4.78
N HIS A 232 -11.46 8.27 -4.64
CA HIS A 232 -12.64 7.44 -4.45
C HIS A 232 -13.79 7.81 -5.39
N ALA A 233 -14.88 7.07 -5.30
CA ALA A 233 -16.20 7.32 -5.89
C ALA A 233 -17.28 6.50 -5.13
N PRO A 234 -18.58 6.83 -5.17
CA PRO A 234 -19.25 7.78 -6.08
C PRO A 234 -19.94 8.96 -5.37
N TYR A 235 -19.43 9.52 -4.28
CA TYR A 235 -20.20 10.46 -3.45
C TYR A 235 -20.26 11.92 -3.96
N GLY A 236 -19.36 12.33 -4.85
CA GLY A 236 -19.38 13.66 -5.43
C GLY A 236 -18.94 14.78 -4.48
N VAL A 237 -18.07 14.49 -3.52
CA VAL A 237 -17.60 15.44 -2.49
C VAL A 237 -16.08 15.44 -2.38
N LEU A 238 -15.58 16.44 -1.67
CA LEU A 238 -14.20 16.52 -1.22
C LEU A 238 -14.19 16.32 0.29
N ASP A 239 -13.32 15.44 0.79
CA ASP A 239 -13.11 15.26 2.23
C ASP A 239 -11.64 15.53 2.58
N PHE A 240 -11.38 15.82 3.85
CA PHE A 240 -10.03 16.16 4.32
C PHE A 240 -9.84 15.75 5.77
N ASP A 241 -8.74 15.05 6.02
CA ASP A 241 -8.25 14.72 7.35
C ASP A 241 -6.83 15.26 7.54
N GLY A 242 -6.58 15.91 8.67
CA GLY A 242 -5.26 16.42 9.00
C GLY A 242 -5.25 17.79 9.67
N PRO A 243 -4.04 18.28 10.03
CA PRO A 243 -3.89 19.49 10.83
C PRO A 243 -4.01 20.80 10.03
N HIS A 244 -3.93 20.76 8.70
CA HIS A 244 -3.95 21.93 7.85
C HIS A 244 -5.38 22.43 7.58
N GLU A 245 -5.51 23.71 7.18
CA GLU A 245 -6.77 24.21 6.66
C GLU A 245 -7.11 23.49 5.34
N PRO A 246 -8.29 22.85 5.23
CA PRO A 246 -8.65 22.04 4.09
C PRO A 246 -8.88 22.85 2.81
N PRO A 247 -8.68 22.27 1.62
CA PRO A 247 -9.17 22.85 0.39
C PRO A 247 -10.71 22.92 0.43
N GLN A 248 -11.28 24.08 0.13
CA GLN A 248 -12.74 24.27 0.16
C GLN A 248 -13.42 23.64 -1.06
N ARG A 249 -12.65 23.42 -2.13
CA ARG A 249 -13.11 22.77 -3.35
C ARG A 249 -11.95 22.23 -4.17
N LEU A 250 -12.22 21.21 -4.98
CA LEU A 250 -11.39 20.78 -6.11
C LEU A 250 -12.30 20.61 -7.34
N GLY A 251 -12.14 21.47 -8.35
CA GLY A 251 -13.10 21.59 -9.43
C GLY A 251 -14.49 21.93 -8.90
N ARG A 252 -15.47 21.09 -9.20
CA ARG A 252 -16.83 21.21 -8.68
C ARG A 252 -17.07 20.55 -7.34
N LEU A 253 -16.18 19.63 -6.92
CA LEU A 253 -16.28 18.97 -5.63
C LEU A 253 -16.09 19.99 -4.50
N ARG A 254 -16.99 20.01 -3.55
CA ARG A 254 -16.94 20.88 -2.39
C ARG A 254 -16.60 20.08 -1.15
N LEU A 255 -15.94 20.74 -0.21
CA LEU A 255 -15.64 20.16 1.09
C LEU A 255 -16.92 19.75 1.79
N ASP A 256 -17.04 18.47 2.07
CA ASP A 256 -18.07 17.87 2.92
C ASP A 256 -17.42 16.71 3.68
N ARG A 257 -17.28 16.87 5.00
CA ARG A 257 -16.55 15.91 5.81
C ARG A 257 -17.33 14.61 5.96
N VAL A 258 -16.84 13.57 5.31
CA VAL A 258 -17.44 12.21 5.37
C VAL A 258 -17.23 11.58 6.75
N GLY A 259 -16.18 11.99 7.45
CA GLY A 259 -15.86 11.55 8.81
C GLY A 259 -14.76 10.52 8.89
N VAL A 260 -14.27 10.34 10.11
CA VAL A 260 -13.14 9.47 10.45
C VAL A 260 -13.63 8.11 10.90
N PHE A 261 -13.06 7.05 10.35
CA PHE A 261 -13.46 5.67 10.65
C PHE A 261 -12.27 4.84 11.15
N PRO A 262 -12.49 3.90 12.09
CA PRO A 262 -11.43 2.99 12.52
C PRO A 262 -10.83 2.24 11.34
N GLY A 263 -9.51 2.28 11.21
CA GLY A 263 -8.75 1.64 10.15
C GLY A 263 -8.80 2.33 8.78
N SER A 264 -9.41 3.53 8.65
CA SER A 264 -9.36 4.29 7.39
C SER A 264 -8.02 4.96 7.17
N LEU A 265 -7.69 5.22 5.89
CA LEU A 265 -6.48 5.95 5.50
C LEU A 265 -6.48 7.38 6.05
N GLY A 266 -7.64 8.07 6.04
CA GLY A 266 -7.79 9.40 6.63
C GLY A 266 -7.52 9.41 8.14
N HIS A 267 -8.02 8.40 8.88
CA HIS A 267 -7.72 8.27 10.30
C HIS A 267 -6.23 7.99 10.54
N TYR A 268 -5.65 7.03 9.81
CA TYR A 268 -4.24 6.67 9.96
C TYR A 268 -3.32 7.82 9.57
N GLY A 269 -3.44 8.35 8.34
CA GLY A 269 -2.57 9.42 7.84
C GLY A 269 -2.89 10.77 8.46
N GLY A 270 -4.16 11.21 8.37
CA GLY A 270 -4.57 12.56 8.76
C GLY A 270 -4.59 12.80 10.25
N VAL A 271 -5.27 11.91 11.00
CA VAL A 271 -5.49 12.12 12.44
C VAL A 271 -4.33 11.60 13.27
N GLN A 272 -3.85 10.38 12.99
CA GLN A 272 -2.82 9.75 13.81
C GLN A 272 -1.40 10.22 13.47
N GLN A 273 -1.07 10.35 12.17
CA GLN A 273 0.27 10.74 11.72
C GLN A 273 0.42 12.25 11.50
N GLY A 274 -0.68 13.02 11.56
CA GLY A 274 -0.65 14.45 11.28
C GLY A 274 -0.31 14.79 9.82
N MET A 275 -0.39 13.82 8.93
CA MET A 275 -0.13 13.95 7.50
C MET A 275 -1.45 14.28 6.79
N PRO A 276 -1.59 15.41 6.10
CA PRO A 276 -2.83 15.76 5.44
C PRO A 276 -3.24 14.69 4.41
N VAL A 277 -4.49 14.25 4.49
CA VAL A 277 -5.12 13.35 3.53
C VAL A 277 -6.27 14.08 2.85
N VAL A 278 -6.10 14.39 1.58
CA VAL A 278 -7.17 14.91 0.70
C VAL A 278 -7.89 13.72 0.09
N THR A 279 -9.17 13.55 0.41
CA THR A 279 -9.99 12.49 -0.16
C THR A 279 -10.91 13.08 -1.24
N ILE A 280 -10.72 12.62 -2.46
CA ILE A 280 -11.54 12.99 -3.63
C ILE A 280 -12.58 11.90 -3.81
N GLU A 281 -13.84 12.22 -3.68
CA GLU A 281 -14.98 11.37 -3.99
C GLU A 281 -15.59 11.83 -5.32
N LEU A 282 -15.24 11.16 -6.41
CA LEU A 282 -15.84 11.45 -7.74
C LEU A 282 -17.34 11.14 -7.71
N ASP A 283 -18.14 11.79 -8.58
CA ASP A 283 -19.60 11.55 -8.61
C ASP A 283 -19.98 10.16 -9.11
N HIS A 284 -19.09 9.47 -9.83
CA HIS A 284 -19.46 8.24 -10.50
C HIS A 284 -18.31 7.26 -10.58
N ALA A 285 -18.53 6.02 -10.15
CA ALA A 285 -17.49 4.98 -10.13
C ALA A 285 -17.08 4.47 -11.53
N LEU A 286 -17.94 4.66 -12.56
CA LEU A 286 -17.75 4.09 -13.90
C LEU A 286 -17.69 5.13 -15.02
N LYS A 287 -18.00 6.38 -14.75
CA LYS A 287 -18.02 7.45 -15.75
C LYS A 287 -17.10 8.58 -15.33
N MET A 288 -16.02 8.78 -16.08
CA MET A 288 -15.06 9.85 -15.83
C MET A 288 -15.68 11.24 -15.95
N PRO A 289 -15.25 12.19 -15.10
CA PRO A 289 -15.49 13.62 -15.34
C PRO A 289 -14.92 14.05 -16.70
N ARG A 290 -15.43 15.14 -17.24
CA ARG A 290 -14.89 15.74 -18.45
C ARG A 290 -13.44 16.21 -18.22
N ASP A 291 -12.61 16.24 -19.25
CA ASP A 291 -11.21 16.65 -19.16
C ASP A 291 -11.00 18.04 -18.55
N ALA A 292 -11.94 18.97 -18.79
CA ALA A 292 -11.91 20.29 -18.17
C ALA A 292 -12.04 20.19 -16.63
N GLU A 293 -12.91 19.32 -16.14
CA GLU A 293 -13.10 19.08 -14.71
C GLU A 293 -11.87 18.40 -14.08
N VAL A 294 -11.31 17.41 -14.77
CA VAL A 294 -10.06 16.74 -14.33
C VAL A 294 -8.92 17.76 -14.19
N ARG A 295 -8.78 18.68 -15.16
CA ARG A 295 -7.78 19.76 -15.08
C ARG A 295 -8.10 20.78 -13.99
N SER A 296 -9.38 21.09 -13.77
CA SER A 296 -9.79 22.04 -12.71
C SER A 296 -9.45 21.49 -11.33
N MET A 297 -9.78 20.21 -11.06
CA MET A 297 -9.40 19.54 -9.79
C MET A 297 -7.89 19.57 -9.56
N TRP A 298 -7.12 19.25 -10.60
CA TRP A 298 -5.65 19.30 -10.55
C TRP A 298 -5.14 20.70 -10.22
N SER A 299 -5.61 21.73 -10.93
CA SER A 299 -5.17 23.11 -10.72
C SER A 299 -5.55 23.64 -9.34
N ASP A 300 -6.74 23.26 -8.81
CA ASP A 300 -7.17 23.64 -7.47
C ASP A 300 -6.31 22.98 -6.40
N LEU A 301 -5.95 21.69 -6.58
CA LEU A 301 -5.04 20.98 -5.68
C LEU A 301 -3.66 21.67 -5.63
N LEU A 302 -3.09 22.01 -6.80
CA LEU A 302 -1.80 22.67 -6.86
C LEU A 302 -1.81 24.03 -6.16
N ARG A 303 -2.87 24.84 -6.36
CA ARG A 303 -3.01 26.14 -5.67
C ARG A 303 -3.12 25.97 -4.15
N TRP A 304 -3.85 24.96 -3.69
CA TRP A 304 -3.94 24.67 -2.27
C TRP A 304 -2.60 24.21 -1.69
N MET A 305 -1.89 23.32 -2.39
CA MET A 305 -0.55 22.87 -1.99
C MET A 305 0.41 24.05 -1.88
N ASP A 306 0.42 24.94 -2.88
CA ASP A 306 1.25 26.14 -2.90
C ASP A 306 0.97 27.03 -1.68
N ALA A 307 -0.30 27.29 -1.41
CA ALA A 307 -0.71 28.18 -0.33
C ALA A 307 -0.53 27.60 1.09
N ARG A 308 -0.56 26.25 1.25
CA ARG A 308 -0.65 25.62 2.58
C ARG A 308 0.53 24.72 2.94
N LEU A 309 1.24 24.20 1.96
CA LEU A 309 2.35 23.26 2.19
C LEU A 309 3.69 23.83 1.79
N LEU A 310 3.74 24.76 0.82
CA LEU A 310 4.99 25.28 0.29
C LEU A 310 5.39 26.63 0.90
N HIS A 311 4.43 27.45 1.34
CA HIS A 311 4.65 28.82 1.84
C HIS A 311 4.20 29.01 3.29
N SER A 312 3.82 27.96 4.02
CA SER A 312 3.45 28.08 5.41
C SER A 312 4.68 28.20 6.29
N PRO A 313 4.88 29.30 7.05
CA PRO A 313 5.97 29.41 8.03
C PRO A 313 5.86 28.39 9.18
N ASP A 314 4.70 27.77 9.33
CA ASP A 314 4.35 26.79 10.35
C ASP A 314 4.34 25.34 9.82
N THR A 315 5.24 24.99 8.89
CA THR A 315 5.42 23.56 8.59
C THR A 315 5.97 22.90 9.85
N PRO A 316 5.20 22.13 10.63
CA PRO A 316 5.73 21.47 11.81
C PRO A 316 6.90 20.59 11.39
N ALA A 317 8.03 20.71 12.09
CA ALA A 317 9.10 19.74 11.94
C ALA A 317 8.49 18.33 12.10
N PRO A 318 8.90 17.34 11.29
CA PRO A 318 8.40 15.97 11.41
C PRO A 318 8.52 15.55 12.89
N LEU A 319 7.40 15.08 13.44
CA LEU A 319 7.36 14.57 14.81
C LEU A 319 8.50 13.56 14.97
N PRO A 320 9.32 13.63 16.03
CA PRO A 320 10.39 12.68 16.25
C PRO A 320 9.76 11.28 16.31
N GLN A 321 10.18 10.42 15.40
CA GLN A 321 9.74 9.03 15.35
C GLN A 321 9.96 8.41 16.73
N ALA A 322 8.90 7.87 17.33
CA ALA A 322 9.02 7.04 18.51
C ALA A 322 9.97 5.88 18.15
N LYS A 323 11.20 5.95 18.65
CA LYS A 323 12.22 4.92 18.45
C LYS A 323 11.62 3.61 18.97
N ASN A 324 11.32 2.69 18.05
CA ASN A 324 10.95 1.33 18.38
C ASN A 324 12.06 0.75 19.27
N HIS A 325 11.80 0.68 20.57
CA HIS A 325 12.64 -0.06 21.49
C HIS A 325 12.57 -1.54 21.08
N ARG A 326 13.62 -2.04 20.43
CA ARG A 326 13.90 -3.46 20.37
C ARG A 326 14.00 -3.96 21.82
N PRO A 327 13.28 -5.02 22.22
CA PRO A 327 13.54 -5.64 23.50
C PRO A 327 14.97 -6.17 23.49
N SER A 328 15.76 -5.69 24.44
CA SER A 328 17.11 -6.23 24.74
C SER A 328 16.95 -7.69 25.15
N THR A 329 17.48 -8.61 24.36
CA THR A 329 17.72 -9.98 24.80
C THR A 329 18.85 -9.94 25.82
N ALA A 330 18.49 -9.89 27.11
CA ALA A 330 19.42 -10.20 28.19
C ALA A 330 19.70 -11.70 28.22
N LYS A 331 20.98 -12.03 28.34
CA LYS A 331 21.55 -13.41 28.48
C LYS A 331 21.03 -14.13 29.74
#